data_b067ab341535132b02d7c093835f0549
#
_entry.id   b067ab341535132b02d7c093835f0549
#
_cell.length_a   1.000
_cell.length_b   1.000
_cell.length_c   1.000
_cell.angle_alpha   90.00
_cell.angle_beta   90.00
_cell.angle_gamma   90.00
#
_symmetry.space_group_name_H-M   'P 1'
#
loop_
_entity.id
_entity.type
_entity.pdbx_description
1 polymer ?
#
loop_
_entity_poly.entity_id
_entity_poly.type
_entity_poly.pdbx_seq_one_letter_code
_entity_poly.pdbx_strand_id
1 'polypeptide(L)'
;MDFNIDHLGIAVKSLTAAKAIYEKLGLSISAEETIEQEQVRVVMVPLGESRIELLEATADDSTIARFIAKRGEGLHHVCLNVPDLPAAVARLKKDGIRLVSEEIKIGAGGHQYVFVHPSSAGGVLLELVEAQPSNT
;
A
#
# COMPACT_ATOMS: atom_id res chain seq x y z
N MET A 1 -21.06 -3.36 -6.31
CA MET A 1 -20.04 -2.49 -6.74
C MET A 1 -18.88 -2.45 -5.78
N ASP A 2 -17.90 -2.42 -6.20
CA ASP A 2 -16.79 -3.18 -5.84
C ASP A 2 -15.55 -2.40 -5.44
N PHE A 3 -15.79 -1.26 -4.79
CA PHE A 3 -14.74 -0.61 -4.03
C PHE A 3 -14.61 -1.31 -2.69
N ASN A 4 -13.38 -1.64 -2.32
CA ASN A 4 -13.11 -2.13 -0.97
C ASN A 4 -11.67 -1.76 -0.59
N ILE A 5 -11.33 -1.95 0.66
CA ILE A 5 -9.97 -1.75 1.13
C ILE A 5 -9.15 -2.99 0.75
N ASP A 6 -8.13 -2.80 -0.08
CA ASP A 6 -7.21 -3.90 -0.40
C ASP A 6 -6.26 -4.15 0.76
N HIS A 7 -5.59 -3.11 1.24
CA HIS A 7 -4.71 -3.22 2.39
C HIS A 7 -4.45 -1.87 3.05
N LEU A 8 -3.93 -1.96 4.27
CA LEU A 8 -3.37 -0.83 5.01
C LEU A 8 -1.87 -1.06 5.11
N GLY A 9 -1.07 -0.08 4.68
CA GLY A 9 0.37 -0.17 4.77
C GLY A 9 0.89 0.52 6.01
N ILE A 10 1.61 -0.21 6.85
CA ILE A 10 2.16 0.30 8.09
C ILE A 10 3.68 0.25 8.04
N ALA A 11 4.31 1.40 8.20
CA ALA A 11 5.77 1.51 8.23
C ALA A 11 6.28 1.16 9.63
N VAL A 12 7.21 0.23 9.70
CA VAL A 12 7.76 -0.25 10.97
C VAL A 12 9.27 -0.27 10.91
N LYS A 13 9.91 -0.11 12.07
CA LYS A 13 11.37 -0.18 12.16
C LYS A 13 11.88 -1.62 12.10
N SER A 14 11.09 -2.57 12.56
CA SER A 14 11.46 -3.98 12.59
C SER A 14 10.25 -4.85 12.33
N LEU A 15 10.30 -5.65 11.26
CA LEU A 15 9.24 -6.62 10.99
C LEU A 15 9.13 -7.66 12.10
N THR A 16 10.26 -8.12 12.62
CA THR A 16 10.27 -9.10 13.70
C THR A 16 9.52 -8.61 14.93
N ALA A 17 9.74 -7.36 15.32
CA ALA A 17 9.05 -6.78 16.45
C ALA A 17 7.58 -6.50 16.12
N ALA A 18 7.30 -5.98 14.95
CA ALA A 18 5.95 -5.58 14.56
C ALA A 18 5.00 -6.78 14.39
N LYS A 19 5.52 -7.92 13.94
CA LYS A 19 4.71 -9.13 13.78
C LYS A 19 4.14 -9.67 15.09
N ALA A 20 4.79 -9.38 16.20
CA ALA A 20 4.48 -10.03 17.47
C ALA A 20 3.03 -9.87 17.91
N ILE A 21 2.45 -8.67 17.77
CA ILE A 21 1.05 -8.45 18.18
C ILE A 21 0.08 -9.29 17.34
N TYR A 22 0.35 -9.40 16.04
CA TYR A 22 -0.52 -10.17 15.13
C TYR A 22 -0.40 -11.67 15.40
N GLU A 23 0.82 -12.15 15.66
CA GLU A 23 1.04 -13.54 16.04
C GLU A 23 0.32 -13.90 17.35
N LYS A 24 0.37 -13.00 18.33
CA LYS A 24 -0.30 -13.20 19.62
C LYS A 24 -1.82 -13.22 19.50
N LEU A 25 -2.37 -12.54 18.50
CA LEU A 25 -3.80 -12.60 18.19
C LEU A 25 -4.19 -13.89 17.48
N GLY A 26 -3.23 -14.70 17.07
CA GLY A 26 -3.50 -15.94 16.34
C GLY A 26 -3.64 -15.77 14.84
N LEU A 27 -3.25 -14.61 14.31
CA LEU A 27 -3.36 -14.34 12.88
C LEU A 27 -2.22 -15.00 12.10
N SER A 28 -2.51 -15.41 10.88
CA SER A 28 -1.50 -15.91 9.96
C SER A 28 -0.71 -14.76 9.36
N ILE A 29 0.60 -14.96 9.21
CA ILE A 29 1.48 -13.96 8.64
C ILE A 29 2.21 -14.59 7.47
N SER A 30 2.27 -13.89 6.34
CA SER A 30 2.96 -14.37 5.16
C SER A 30 4.47 -14.47 5.39
N ALA A 31 5.17 -15.18 4.51
CA ALA A 31 6.62 -15.13 4.44
C ALA A 31 7.07 -13.70 4.09
N GLU A 32 8.28 -13.35 4.51
CA GLU A 32 8.87 -12.07 4.12
C GLU A 32 9.17 -12.04 2.64
N GLU A 33 8.91 -10.90 2.01
CA GLU A 33 9.25 -10.64 0.63
C GLU A 33 10.04 -9.35 0.56
N THR A 34 11.16 -9.35 -0.16
CA THR A 34 11.93 -8.15 -0.40
C THR A 34 11.55 -7.57 -1.75
N ILE A 35 11.15 -6.30 -1.76
CA ILE A 35 10.83 -5.57 -2.99
C ILE A 35 11.98 -4.60 -3.22
N GLU A 36 12.95 -5.01 -4.03
CA GLU A 36 14.20 -4.28 -4.18
C GLU A 36 14.02 -2.88 -4.78
N GLN A 37 13.14 -2.74 -5.77
CA GLN A 37 12.90 -1.44 -6.38
C GLN A 37 12.30 -0.42 -5.42
N GLU A 38 11.63 -0.88 -4.36
CA GLU A 38 11.06 -0.01 -3.32
C GLU A 38 11.95 0.06 -2.09
N GLN A 39 12.99 -0.76 -2.03
CA GLN A 39 13.91 -0.86 -0.89
C GLN A 39 13.17 -1.16 0.41
N VAL A 40 12.29 -2.15 0.36
CA VAL A 40 11.51 -2.58 1.52
C VAL A 40 11.44 -4.10 1.62
N ARG A 41 11.28 -4.55 2.85
CA ARG A 41 10.88 -5.91 3.19
C ARG A 41 9.45 -5.86 3.69
N VAL A 42 8.60 -6.77 3.22
CA VAL A 42 7.19 -6.74 3.58
C VAL A 42 6.71 -8.10 4.07
N VAL A 43 5.72 -8.06 4.96
CA VAL A 43 4.88 -9.22 5.27
C VAL A 43 3.44 -8.79 5.18
N MET A 44 2.56 -9.75 4.88
CA MET A 44 1.13 -9.52 4.83
C MET A 44 0.43 -10.28 5.94
N VAL A 45 -0.55 -9.63 6.55
CA VAL A 45 -1.42 -10.24 7.55
C VAL A 45 -2.83 -10.24 6.96
N PRO A 46 -3.31 -11.38 6.41
CA PRO A 46 -4.65 -11.42 5.82
C PRO A 46 -5.74 -11.22 6.87
N LEU A 47 -6.76 -10.44 6.53
CA LEU A 47 -7.90 -10.13 7.39
C LEU A 47 -9.17 -10.11 6.54
N GLY A 48 -9.75 -11.28 6.29
CA GLY A 48 -10.93 -11.39 5.44
C GLY A 48 -10.61 -10.91 4.01
N GLU A 49 -11.34 -9.91 3.53
CA GLU A 49 -11.13 -9.36 2.19
C GLU A 49 -9.96 -8.39 2.11
N SER A 50 -9.44 -7.98 3.24
CA SER A 50 -8.36 -6.98 3.32
C SER A 50 -7.12 -7.59 3.95
N ARG A 51 -6.07 -6.79 4.03
CA ARG A 51 -4.79 -7.19 4.65
C ARG A 51 -4.16 -6.01 5.33
N ILE A 52 -3.30 -6.30 6.27
CA ILE A 52 -2.34 -5.34 6.77
C ILE A 52 -1.00 -5.69 6.13
N GLU A 53 -0.34 -4.70 5.56
CA GLU A 53 1.01 -4.82 5.02
C GLU A 53 1.97 -4.13 5.97
N LEU A 54 2.95 -4.87 6.49
CA LEU A 54 4.00 -4.29 7.33
C LEU A 54 5.23 -4.08 6.45
N LEU A 55 5.79 -2.88 6.49
CA LEU A 55 6.89 -2.47 5.61
C LEU A 55 8.09 -2.03 6.44
N GLU A 56 9.23 -2.69 6.25
CA GLU A 56 10.50 -2.32 6.87
C GLU A 56 11.46 -1.88 5.76
N ALA A 57 12.12 -0.73 5.95
CA ALA A 57 13.09 -0.24 4.98
C ALA A 57 14.32 -1.12 4.93
N THR A 58 14.87 -1.35 3.73
CA THR A 58 16.15 -2.06 3.57
C THR A 58 17.31 -1.11 3.30
N ALA A 59 17.02 0.19 3.16
CA ALA A 59 18.04 1.22 2.93
C ALA A 59 17.59 2.54 3.54
N ASP A 60 18.54 3.34 3.97
CA ASP A 60 18.26 4.61 4.64
C ASP A 60 17.62 5.65 3.73
N ASP A 61 17.80 5.53 2.43
CA ASP A 61 17.23 6.45 1.44
C ASP A 61 15.91 5.96 0.85
N SER A 62 15.35 4.88 1.36
CA SER A 62 14.05 4.41 0.90
C SER A 62 12.94 5.36 1.33
N THR A 63 11.82 5.29 0.63
CA THR A 63 10.62 6.07 0.97
C THR A 63 10.16 5.77 2.39
N ILE A 64 10.18 4.50 2.79
CA ILE A 64 9.74 4.08 4.13
C ILE A 64 10.71 4.59 5.21
N ALA A 65 12.03 4.52 4.95
CA ALA A 65 13.01 5.05 5.91
C ALA A 65 12.81 6.55 6.14
N ARG A 66 12.58 7.30 5.05
CA ARG A 66 12.34 8.75 5.15
C ARG A 66 11.03 9.06 5.86
N PHE A 67 10.00 8.26 5.62
CA PHE A 67 8.74 8.42 6.32
C PHE A 67 8.92 8.25 7.84
N ILE A 68 9.60 7.17 8.24
CA ILE A 68 9.84 6.88 9.67
C ILE A 68 10.70 7.98 10.30
N ALA A 69 11.74 8.45 9.61
CA ALA A 69 12.59 9.52 10.13
C ALA A 69 11.80 10.80 10.38
N LYS A 70 10.81 11.07 9.55
CA LYS A 70 10.02 12.31 9.63
C LYS A 70 8.82 12.19 10.56
N ARG A 71 8.15 11.04 10.59
CA ARG A 71 6.87 10.86 11.29
C ARG A 71 6.85 9.74 12.31
N GLY A 72 7.90 8.92 12.37
CA GLY A 72 7.91 7.73 13.20
C GLY A 72 7.18 6.56 12.55
N GLU A 73 7.07 5.46 13.27
CA GLU A 73 6.31 4.30 12.81
C GLU A 73 4.81 4.63 12.75
N GLY A 74 4.11 4.01 11.83
CA GLY A 74 2.67 4.16 11.75
C GLY A 74 2.11 3.94 10.37
N LEU A 75 0.85 4.29 10.20
CA LEU A 75 0.13 4.13 8.94
C LEU A 75 0.80 4.96 7.84
N HIS A 76 1.25 4.28 6.80
CA HIS A 76 1.90 4.91 5.66
C HIS A 76 0.92 5.17 4.52
N HIS A 77 0.08 4.19 4.21
CA HIS A 77 -0.88 4.36 3.13
C HIS A 77 -2.10 3.47 3.31
N VAL A 78 -3.18 3.87 2.64
CA VAL A 78 -4.41 3.10 2.51
C VAL A 78 -4.54 2.73 1.04
N CYS A 79 -4.77 1.46 0.73
CA CYS A 79 -4.96 1.01 -0.64
C CYS A 79 -6.38 0.56 -0.87
N LEU A 80 -7.03 1.13 -1.87
CA LEU A 80 -8.39 0.77 -2.28
C LEU A 80 -8.34 -0.03 -3.58
N ASN A 81 -9.12 -1.11 -3.63
CA ASN A 81 -9.45 -1.76 -4.89
C ASN A 81 -10.49 -0.94 -5.62
N VAL A 82 -10.24 -0.66 -6.88
CA VAL A 82 -11.22 0.01 -7.73
C VAL A 82 -11.55 -0.87 -8.93
N PRO A 83 -12.80 -0.85 -9.42
CA PRO A 83 -13.20 -1.74 -10.51
C PRO A 83 -12.59 -1.38 -11.87
N ASP A 84 -12.30 -0.10 -12.09
CA ASP A 84 -11.76 0.39 -13.37
C ASP A 84 -10.81 1.52 -13.09
N LEU A 85 -9.52 1.20 -12.98
CA LEU A 85 -8.50 2.18 -12.62
C LEU A 85 -8.32 3.27 -13.66
N PRO A 86 -8.26 2.98 -14.98
CA PRO A 86 -8.16 4.06 -15.97
C PRO A 86 -9.32 5.05 -15.89
N ALA A 87 -10.53 4.58 -15.68
CA ALA A 87 -11.70 5.45 -15.54
C ALA A 87 -11.61 6.30 -14.27
N ALA A 88 -11.18 5.71 -13.17
CA ALA A 88 -10.98 6.43 -11.91
C ALA A 88 -9.92 7.52 -12.06
N VAL A 89 -8.79 7.21 -12.69
CA VAL A 89 -7.72 8.17 -12.92
C VAL A 89 -8.20 9.33 -13.79
N ALA A 90 -8.92 9.03 -14.86
CA ALA A 90 -9.46 10.07 -15.77
C ALA A 90 -10.38 11.02 -15.00
N ARG A 91 -11.25 10.48 -14.15
CA ARG A 91 -12.16 11.29 -13.34
C ARG A 91 -11.41 12.18 -12.36
N LEU A 92 -10.41 11.63 -11.69
CA LEU A 92 -9.62 12.39 -10.73
C LEU A 92 -8.87 13.53 -11.39
N LYS A 93 -8.26 13.28 -12.54
CA LYS A 93 -7.56 14.32 -13.31
C LYS A 93 -8.51 15.42 -13.74
N LYS A 94 -9.70 15.06 -14.23
CA LYS A 94 -10.72 16.03 -14.65
C LYS A 94 -11.12 16.95 -13.50
N ASP A 95 -11.16 16.42 -12.27
CA ASP A 95 -11.58 17.17 -11.10
C ASP A 95 -10.41 17.88 -10.41
N GLY A 96 -9.23 17.89 -11.03
CA GLY A 96 -8.07 18.59 -10.48
C GLY A 96 -7.40 17.91 -9.29
N ILE A 97 -7.66 16.64 -9.07
CA ILE A 97 -7.05 15.87 -7.99
C ILE A 97 -5.58 15.61 -8.32
N ARG A 98 -4.69 15.88 -7.37
CA ARG A 98 -3.26 15.70 -7.57
C ARG A 98 -2.86 14.23 -7.38
N LEU A 99 -2.25 13.66 -8.41
CA LEU A 99 -1.66 12.32 -8.34
C LEU A 99 -0.16 12.44 -8.10
N VAL A 100 0.43 11.45 -7.43
CA VAL A 100 1.89 11.41 -7.23
C VAL A 100 2.60 11.22 -8.57
N SER A 101 2.02 10.39 -9.45
CA SER A 101 2.48 10.20 -10.81
C SER A 101 1.28 10.26 -11.73
N GLU A 102 1.41 10.91 -12.89
CA GLU A 102 0.32 11.00 -13.84
C GLU A 102 0.07 9.70 -14.60
N GLU A 103 1.01 8.78 -14.55
CA GLU A 103 0.91 7.51 -15.25
C GLU A 103 0.52 6.39 -14.32
N ILE A 104 -0.34 5.50 -14.81
CA ILE A 104 -0.65 4.25 -14.14
C ILE A 104 0.60 3.38 -14.18
N LYS A 105 1.01 2.88 -13.02
CA LYS A 105 2.18 2.02 -12.89
C LYS A 105 1.77 0.57 -12.78
N ILE A 106 2.68 -0.32 -13.09
CA ILE A 106 2.48 -1.76 -12.97
C ILE A 106 3.40 -2.28 -11.87
N GLY A 107 2.82 -2.88 -10.85
CA GLY A 107 3.55 -3.44 -9.73
C GLY A 107 3.67 -4.95 -9.81
N ALA A 108 4.03 -5.55 -8.67
CA ALA A 108 4.18 -6.99 -8.54
C ALA A 108 2.89 -7.72 -8.97
N GLY A 109 3.06 -8.83 -9.67
CA GLY A 109 1.92 -9.62 -10.16
C GLY A 109 1.14 -8.98 -11.30
N GLY A 110 1.65 -7.89 -11.90
CA GLY A 110 0.99 -7.20 -13.00
C GLY A 110 -0.15 -6.28 -12.57
N HIS A 111 -0.29 -6.00 -11.28
CA HIS A 111 -1.31 -5.10 -10.78
C HIS A 111 -1.03 -3.66 -11.22
N GLN A 112 -2.06 -3.01 -11.74
CA GLN A 112 -1.99 -1.59 -12.08
C GLN A 112 -2.31 -0.76 -10.84
N TYR A 113 -1.56 0.32 -10.62
CA TYR A 113 -1.78 1.18 -9.46
C TYR A 113 -1.39 2.63 -9.72
N VAL A 114 -1.96 3.53 -8.93
CA VAL A 114 -1.55 4.93 -8.83
C VAL A 114 -1.64 5.37 -7.37
N PHE A 115 -0.93 6.45 -7.04
CA PHE A 115 -1.07 7.10 -5.73
C PHE A 115 -1.68 8.49 -5.90
N VAL A 116 -2.70 8.78 -5.09
CA VAL A 116 -3.23 10.13 -4.93
C VAL A 116 -2.35 10.85 -3.91
N HIS A 117 -1.90 12.05 -4.26
CA HIS A 117 -1.05 12.84 -3.37
C HIS A 117 -1.82 13.19 -2.08
N PRO A 118 -1.15 13.12 -0.91
CA PRO A 118 -1.82 13.41 0.35
C PRO A 118 -2.53 14.76 0.40
N SER A 119 -2.03 15.77 -0.32
CA SER A 119 -2.67 17.10 -0.36
C SER A 119 -4.09 17.05 -0.93
N SER A 120 -4.40 16.04 -1.73
CA SER A 120 -5.74 15.86 -2.30
C SER A 120 -6.57 14.81 -1.59
N ALA A 121 -6.03 14.17 -0.55
CA ALA A 121 -6.68 13.05 0.14
C ALA A 121 -6.65 13.21 1.66
N GLY A 122 -6.77 14.45 2.14
CA GLY A 122 -6.86 14.70 3.58
C GLY A 122 -5.62 14.37 4.38
N GLY A 123 -4.44 14.40 3.75
CA GLY A 123 -3.19 14.09 4.42
C GLY A 123 -2.80 12.62 4.39
N VAL A 124 -3.60 11.78 3.73
CA VAL A 124 -3.36 10.33 3.62
C VAL A 124 -2.79 10.01 2.24
N LEU A 125 -1.73 9.22 2.18
CA LEU A 125 -1.28 8.67 0.91
C LEU A 125 -2.26 7.57 0.51
N LEU A 126 -3.01 7.81 -0.55
CA LEU A 126 -4.06 6.90 -0.99
C LEU A 126 -3.62 6.17 -2.25
N GLU A 127 -3.47 4.87 -2.14
CA GLU A 127 -3.15 4.02 -3.28
C GLU A 127 -4.44 3.48 -3.90
N LEU A 128 -4.52 3.47 -5.22
CA LEU A 128 -5.62 2.86 -5.95
C LEU A 128 -5.05 1.73 -6.78
N VAL A 129 -5.66 0.57 -6.69
CA VAL A 129 -5.24 -0.62 -7.44
C VAL A 129 -6.46 -1.23 -8.12
N GLU A 130 -6.28 -1.71 -9.34
CA GLU A 130 -7.36 -2.42 -10.01
C GLU A 130 -7.26 -3.89 -9.64
N ALA A 131 -8.37 -4.42 -9.12
CA ALA A 131 -8.43 -5.82 -8.78
C ALA A 131 -8.27 -6.68 -10.03
N GLN A 132 -7.47 -7.75 -9.92
CA GLN A 132 -7.34 -8.70 -11.01
C GLN A 132 -8.68 -9.40 -11.21
N PRO A 133 -9.11 -9.62 -12.47
CA PRO A 133 -10.31 -10.40 -12.71
C PRO A 133 -10.16 -11.79 -12.11
N SER A 134 -11.22 -12.28 -11.50
CA SER A 134 -11.24 -13.65 -11.00
C SER A 134 -11.16 -14.63 -12.17
N ASN A 135 -10.25 -15.59 -12.07
CA ASN A 135 -10.08 -16.63 -13.08
C ASN A 135 -10.95 -17.85 -12.78
N THR A 136 -12.19 -17.61 -12.43
CA THR A 136 -13.13 -18.68 -12.18
C THR A 136 -13.95 -19.03 -13.39
#